data_3d44bcbb5badeaaacef94da82c05fd99
#
_entry.id   3d44bcbb5badeaaacef94da82c05fd99
#
_cell.length_a   1.000
_cell.length_b   1.000
_cell.length_c   1.000
_cell.angle_alpha   90.00
_cell.angle_beta   90.00
_cell.angle_gamma   90.00
#
_symmetry.space_group_name_H-M   'P 1'
#
loop_
_entity.id
_entity.type
_entity.pdbx_description
1 polymer ?
#
loop_
_entity_poly.entity_id
_entity_poly.type
_entity_poly.pdbx_seq_one_letter_code
_entity_poly.pdbx_strand_id
1 'polypeptide(L)'
;MGYYRGYILIRLKVIGSEWEVVDRLKGLKSTEEGEDWLVTYATPVYGGWDLIVECSFSKLQDLDKIVTFCRVDEKVSEYIEETTTLVATRPDWKYLTSQE
;
A
#
# COMPACT_ATOMS: atom_id res chain seq x y z
N MET A 1 -13.55 15.30 -6.92
CA MET A 1 -13.19 13.93 -7.24
C MET A 1 -12.65 13.25 -6.01
N GLY A 2 -13.14 12.08 -5.70
CA GLY A 2 -12.74 11.40 -4.49
C GLY A 2 -11.64 10.40 -4.69
N TYR A 3 -10.92 10.13 -3.62
CA TYR A 3 -9.94 9.06 -3.57
C TYR A 3 -10.39 8.06 -2.53
N TYR A 4 -10.05 6.80 -2.78
CA TYR A 4 -10.24 5.74 -1.80
C TYR A 4 -8.94 5.55 -1.06
N ARG A 5 -9.05 5.09 0.17
CA ARG A 5 -7.91 4.74 0.99
C ARG A 5 -7.87 3.23 1.15
N GLY A 6 -6.70 2.66 0.93
CA GLY A 6 -6.51 1.23 1.10
C GLY A 6 -5.39 0.96 2.08
N TYR A 7 -5.44 -0.24 2.66
CA TYR A 7 -4.42 -0.68 3.60
C TYR A 7 -4.01 -2.08 3.20
N ILE A 8 -2.71 -2.32 3.14
CA ILE A 8 -2.18 -3.64 2.84
C ILE A 8 -1.43 -4.09 4.08
N LEU A 9 -1.90 -5.17 4.67
CA LEU A 9 -1.25 -5.79 5.82
C LEU A 9 -0.32 -6.86 5.29
N ILE A 10 0.91 -6.86 5.74
CA ILE A 10 1.95 -7.72 5.19
C ILE A 10 2.57 -8.57 6.29
N ARG A 11 2.70 -9.86 6.04
CA ARG A 11 3.45 -10.76 6.89
C ARG A 11 4.73 -11.16 6.18
N LEU A 12 5.85 -11.11 6.89
CA LEU A 12 7.16 -11.34 6.29
C LEU A 12 7.68 -12.73 6.63
N LYS A 13 8.44 -13.31 5.70
CA LYS A 13 9.11 -14.59 5.91
C LYS A 13 10.43 -14.44 6.63
N VAL A 14 11.08 -13.28 6.45
CA VAL A 14 12.45 -13.08 6.93
C VAL A 14 12.45 -12.09 8.07
N ILE A 15 12.86 -12.54 9.24
CA ILE A 15 12.93 -11.69 10.42
C ILE A 15 13.98 -10.63 10.18
N GLY A 16 13.64 -9.37 10.49
CA GLY A 16 14.58 -8.27 10.36
C GLY A 16 14.52 -7.55 9.02
N SER A 17 13.65 -8.00 8.10
CA SER A 17 13.56 -7.40 6.77
C SER A 17 12.54 -6.26 6.69
N GLU A 18 11.94 -5.88 7.81
CA GLU A 18 10.85 -4.90 7.82
C GLU A 18 11.23 -3.59 7.12
N TRP A 19 12.35 -3.02 7.49
CA TRP A 19 12.72 -1.72 6.94
C TRP A 19 13.15 -1.78 5.49
N GLU A 20 13.68 -2.92 5.05
CA GLU A 20 14.01 -3.09 3.63
C GLU A 20 12.76 -3.06 2.78
N VAL A 21 11.70 -3.73 3.24
CA VAL A 21 10.43 -3.73 2.53
C VAL A 21 9.79 -2.36 2.58
N VAL A 22 9.77 -1.72 3.75
CA VAL A 22 9.22 -0.38 3.91
C VAL A 22 9.90 0.60 2.95
N ASP A 23 11.23 0.56 2.88
CA ASP A 23 11.96 1.49 2.03
C ASP A 23 11.65 1.29 0.55
N ARG A 24 11.32 0.08 0.14
CA ARG A 24 10.94 -0.20 -1.24
C ARG A 24 9.52 0.25 -1.56
N LEU A 25 8.64 0.22 -0.57
CA LEU A 25 7.22 0.57 -0.77
C LEU A 25 6.93 2.04 -0.54
N LYS A 26 7.69 2.65 0.34
CA LYS A 26 7.49 4.04 0.71
C LYS A 26 7.68 4.95 -0.49
N GLY A 27 6.69 5.78 -0.75
CA GLY A 27 6.79 6.73 -1.85
C GLY A 27 6.48 6.19 -3.23
N LEU A 28 6.10 4.92 -3.33
CA LEU A 28 5.66 4.39 -4.62
C LEU A 28 4.45 5.15 -5.11
N LYS A 29 4.43 5.42 -6.40
CA LYS A 29 3.31 6.10 -7.03
C LYS A 29 3.19 5.66 -8.47
N SER A 30 2.01 5.95 -9.04
CA SER A 30 1.75 5.60 -10.43
C SER A 30 2.67 6.40 -11.36
N THR A 31 3.11 5.74 -12.43
CA THR A 31 3.97 6.36 -13.44
C THR A 31 3.33 6.28 -14.82
N GLU A 32 2.26 5.53 -14.99
CA GLU A 32 1.65 5.34 -16.29
C GLU A 32 0.41 6.20 -16.42
N GLU A 33 0.18 6.66 -17.65
CA GLU A 33 -0.98 7.47 -17.94
C GLU A 33 -2.25 6.68 -17.66
N GLY A 34 -3.22 7.33 -17.05
CA GLY A 34 -4.48 6.68 -16.73
C GLY A 34 -4.51 6.03 -15.36
N GLU A 35 -3.38 5.96 -14.69
CA GLU A 35 -3.31 5.45 -13.34
C GLU A 35 -3.15 6.61 -12.35
N ASP A 36 -3.76 6.45 -11.20
CA ASP A 36 -3.69 7.49 -10.18
C ASP A 36 -3.70 6.84 -8.80
N TRP A 37 -2.53 6.50 -8.32
CA TRP A 37 -2.37 5.88 -7.01
C TRP A 37 -1.04 6.26 -6.39
N LEU A 38 -0.97 6.14 -5.08
CA LEU A 38 0.19 6.56 -4.31
C LEU A 38 0.22 5.78 -2.99
N VAL A 39 1.39 5.31 -2.61
CA VAL A 39 1.59 4.80 -1.26
C VAL A 39 1.86 5.99 -0.35
N THR A 40 0.97 6.23 0.59
CA THR A 40 1.04 7.39 1.46
C THR A 40 1.82 7.14 2.73
N TYR A 41 1.91 5.87 3.16
CA TYR A 41 2.58 5.55 4.42
C TYR A 41 2.87 4.07 4.48
N ALA A 42 3.98 3.71 5.08
CA ALA A 42 4.33 2.32 5.31
C ALA A 42 5.16 2.25 6.59
N THR A 43 4.85 1.31 7.47
CA THR A 43 5.55 1.19 8.74
C THR A 43 5.48 -0.24 9.27
N PRO A 44 6.48 -0.67 10.03
CA PRO A 44 6.37 -1.92 10.78
C PRO A 44 5.34 -1.76 11.90
N VAL A 45 4.67 -2.85 12.24
CA VAL A 45 3.68 -2.89 13.31
C VAL A 45 3.87 -4.14 14.13
N TYR A 46 3.24 -4.18 15.30
CA TYR A 46 3.18 -5.37 16.14
C TYR A 46 1.81 -6.01 16.02
N GLY A 47 1.74 -7.28 16.31
CA GLY A 47 0.49 -8.02 16.31
C GLY A 47 0.55 -9.17 15.33
N GLY A 48 -0.57 -9.48 14.70
CA GLY A 48 -0.64 -10.60 13.77
C GLY A 48 0.00 -10.33 12.42
N TRP A 49 0.41 -9.10 12.16
CA TRP A 49 1.03 -8.67 10.90
C TRP A 49 2.32 -7.93 11.20
N ASP A 50 3.21 -7.90 10.22
CA ASP A 50 4.52 -7.29 10.42
C ASP A 50 4.61 -5.86 9.89
N LEU A 51 3.86 -5.56 8.84
CA LEU A 51 3.87 -4.23 8.23
C LEU A 51 2.45 -3.80 7.87
N ILE A 52 2.24 -2.49 7.87
CA ILE A 52 1.02 -1.93 7.30
C ILE A 52 1.43 -0.87 6.28
N VAL A 53 0.74 -0.88 5.13
CA VAL A 53 0.97 0.08 4.04
C VAL A 53 -0.36 0.79 3.80
N GLU A 54 -0.32 2.12 3.80
CA GLU A 54 -1.49 2.92 3.47
C GLU A 54 -1.31 3.47 2.08
N CYS A 55 -2.38 3.44 1.28
CA CYS A 55 -2.32 3.97 -0.08
C CYS A 55 -3.60 4.71 -0.42
N SER A 56 -3.49 5.56 -1.43
CA SER A 56 -4.60 6.34 -1.95
C SER A 56 -4.71 6.01 -3.43
N PHE A 57 -5.92 5.86 -3.93
CA PHE A 57 -6.14 5.50 -5.33
C PHE A 57 -7.53 5.95 -5.78
N SER A 58 -7.68 6.19 -7.08
CA SER A 58 -8.96 6.65 -7.61
C SER A 58 -9.82 5.50 -8.17
N LYS A 59 -9.21 4.39 -8.53
CA LYS A 59 -9.91 3.23 -9.09
C LYS A 59 -9.40 1.96 -8.42
N LEU A 60 -10.29 0.98 -8.25
CA LEU A 60 -9.87 -0.30 -7.65
C LEU A 60 -8.77 -1.00 -8.45
N GLN A 61 -8.76 -0.83 -9.77
CA GLN A 61 -7.69 -1.40 -10.58
C GLN A 61 -6.33 -0.87 -10.17
N ASP A 62 -6.28 0.36 -9.71
CA ASP A 62 -5.01 0.97 -9.30
C ASP A 62 -4.48 0.33 -8.02
N LEU A 63 -5.38 -0.08 -7.14
CA LEU A 63 -4.96 -0.79 -5.93
C LEU A 63 -4.27 -2.11 -6.30
N ASP A 64 -4.77 -2.79 -7.32
CA ASP A 64 -4.16 -4.03 -7.79
C ASP A 64 -2.72 -3.83 -8.24
N LYS A 65 -2.39 -2.65 -8.73
CA LYS A 65 -1.01 -2.37 -9.15
C LYS A 65 -0.06 -2.42 -7.96
N ILE A 66 -0.51 -1.89 -6.83
CA ILE A 66 0.31 -1.88 -5.63
C ILE A 66 0.48 -3.31 -5.10
N VAL A 67 -0.61 -4.06 -5.05
CA VAL A 67 -0.56 -5.44 -4.56
C VAL A 67 0.32 -6.29 -5.47
N THR A 68 0.20 -6.09 -6.79
CA THR A 68 1.01 -6.82 -7.76
C THR A 68 2.49 -6.50 -7.57
N PHE A 69 2.82 -5.25 -7.31
CA PHE A 69 4.20 -4.88 -7.03
C PHE A 69 4.77 -5.71 -5.89
N CYS A 70 3.98 -5.87 -4.83
CA CYS A 70 4.43 -6.66 -3.68
C CYS A 70 4.69 -8.12 -4.04
N ARG A 71 4.03 -8.62 -5.05
CA ARG A 71 4.15 -10.04 -5.45
C ARG A 71 5.23 -10.29 -6.48
N VAL A 72 5.56 -9.29 -7.30
CA VAL A 72 6.46 -9.52 -8.42
C VAL A 72 7.80 -8.81 -8.31
N ASP A 73 7.91 -7.78 -7.49
CA ASP A 73 9.19 -7.09 -7.32
C ASP A 73 10.17 -8.04 -6.65
N GLU A 74 11.30 -8.31 -7.30
CA GLU A 74 12.24 -9.31 -6.82
C GLU A 74 12.74 -9.04 -5.41
N LYS A 75 12.91 -7.77 -5.06
CA LYS A 75 13.47 -7.41 -3.75
C LYS A 75 12.43 -7.36 -2.64
N VAL A 76 11.15 -7.35 -3.00
CA VAL A 76 10.08 -7.30 -2.03
C VAL A 76 9.44 -8.66 -1.87
N SER A 77 9.14 -9.32 -3.01
CA SER A 77 8.40 -10.58 -2.98
C SER A 77 9.13 -11.69 -2.23
N GLU A 78 10.46 -11.68 -2.24
CA GLU A 78 11.20 -12.72 -1.54
C GLU A 78 11.09 -12.62 -0.02
N TYR A 79 10.69 -11.46 0.48
CA TYR A 79 10.51 -11.26 1.92
C TYR A 79 9.08 -11.43 2.38
N ILE A 80 8.12 -11.38 1.47
CA ILE A 80 6.70 -11.38 1.83
C ILE A 80 6.12 -12.78 1.86
N GLU A 81 5.50 -13.14 2.98
CA GLU A 81 4.83 -14.41 3.11
C GLU A 81 3.38 -14.33 2.67
N GLU A 82 2.66 -13.29 3.11
CA GLU A 82 1.28 -13.11 2.72
C GLU A 82 0.86 -11.65 2.87
N THR A 83 -0.18 -11.27 2.14
CA THR A 83 -0.75 -9.93 2.23
C THR A 83 -2.25 -10.03 2.36
N THR A 84 -2.84 -9.05 3.05
CA THR A 84 -4.28 -8.87 3.12
C THR A 84 -4.56 -7.42 2.82
N THR A 85 -5.53 -7.17 1.95
CA THR A 85 -5.85 -5.81 1.52
C THR A 85 -7.21 -5.40 2.06
N LEU A 86 -7.26 -4.21 2.64
CA LEU A 86 -8.48 -3.61 3.16
C LEU A 86 -8.73 -2.31 2.40
N VAL A 87 -9.99 -2.03 2.13
CA VAL A 87 -10.36 -0.80 1.42
C VAL A 87 -11.38 -0.05 2.26
N ALA A 88 -11.19 1.24 2.43
CA ALA A 88 -12.14 2.08 3.12
C ALA A 88 -13.48 2.02 2.39
N THR A 89 -14.58 2.06 3.13
CA THR A 89 -15.90 1.82 2.56
C THR A 89 -16.45 2.99 1.75
N ARG A 90 -15.78 4.14 1.79
CA ARG A 90 -16.20 5.27 0.97
C ARG A 90 -15.01 6.18 0.69
N PRO A 91 -15.14 7.00 -0.35
CA PRO A 91 -14.04 7.89 -0.75
C PRO A 91 -13.66 8.89 0.32
N ASP A 92 -12.44 9.31 0.28
CA ASP A 92 -11.83 10.20 1.25
C ASP A 92 -11.87 11.67 0.81
N TRP A 93 -12.50 11.94 -0.32
CA TRP A 93 -12.45 13.27 -0.92
C TRP A 93 -12.99 14.36 0.01
N LYS A 94 -14.04 14.03 0.74
CA LYS A 94 -14.68 15.00 1.63
C LYS A 94 -13.75 15.43 2.75
N TYR A 95 -13.01 14.48 3.26
CA TYR A 95 -12.03 14.75 4.30
C TYR A 95 -10.92 15.65 3.75
N LEU A 96 -10.48 15.37 2.54
CA LEU A 96 -9.43 16.17 1.92
C LEU A 96 -9.86 17.62 1.69
N THR A 97 -11.11 17.82 1.25
CA THR A 97 -11.61 19.17 1.02
C THR A 97 -11.92 19.91 2.30
N SER A 98 -12.28 19.20 3.34
CA SER A 98 -12.62 19.84 4.62
C SER A 98 -11.43 20.45 5.32
N GLN A 99 -10.25 20.23 4.80
CA GLN A 99 -9.04 20.86 5.31
C GLN A 99 -8.96 22.33 5.00
N GLU A 100 -9.76 22.77 4.09
CA GLU A 100 -9.77 24.17 3.65
C GLU A 100 -10.20 25.15 4.73
#